data_1ef096407f643d4e0f1d9bc4e0a2346a
#
_entry.id   1ef096407f643d4e0f1d9bc4e0a2346a
#
_cell.length_a   1.000
_cell.length_b   1.000
_cell.length_c   1.000
_cell.angle_alpha   90.00
_cell.angle_beta   90.00
_cell.angle_gamma   90.00
#
_symmetry.space_group_name_H-M   'P 1'
#
loop_
_entity.id
_entity.type
_entity.pdbx_description
1 polymer ?
#
loop_
_entity_poly.entity_id
_entity_poly.type
_entity_poly.pdbx_seq_one_letter_code
_entity_poly.pdbx_strand_id
1 'polypeptide(L)'
;MGMYDSIDCQYPLPMPEDPKGYTGSFGFQTKDFDCALAIYIIDKDGQLFLEQRELEWAQGNPSGKNFLEKSGYAKTVKTWLEHLNNTCTVEFYDYSHSNNTDYDYWIVYNAIFINGKLSEVKLTTFEATANSERKKKDIEFHNKLRKWSEFTKTRRYKYLLSPYNKCLKFVCDKVYNFFYSASSRVRRVHNFLSIK
;
A
#
# COMPACT_ATOMS: atom_id res chain seq x y z
N MET A 1 -4.49 -10.39 3.09
CA MET A 1 -4.20 -9.28 2.14
C MET A 1 -3.02 -9.76 1.32
N GLY A 2 -3.17 -9.93 0.01
CA GLY A 2 -2.08 -10.39 -0.88
C GLY A 2 -1.23 -9.20 -1.32
N MET A 3 0.04 -9.45 -1.65
CA MET A 3 0.87 -8.48 -2.35
C MET A 3 0.36 -8.32 -3.80
N TYR A 4 0.57 -7.19 -4.37
CA TYR A 4 0.24 -6.85 -5.76
C TYR A 4 1.37 -6.03 -6.35
N ASP A 5 1.45 -5.99 -7.66
CA ASP A 5 2.35 -5.11 -8.39
C ASP A 5 1.59 -3.88 -8.88
N SER A 6 2.30 -2.79 -9.11
CA SER A 6 1.73 -1.54 -9.62
C SER A 6 2.01 -1.40 -11.11
N ILE A 7 1.02 -0.88 -11.85
CA ILE A 7 1.19 -0.51 -13.25
C ILE A 7 0.99 1.00 -13.39
N ASP A 8 2.01 1.69 -13.87
CA ASP A 8 1.93 3.09 -14.30
C ASP A 8 1.68 3.12 -15.81
N CYS A 9 0.44 3.44 -16.20
CA CYS A 9 0.02 3.38 -17.59
C CYS A 9 -0.05 4.78 -18.19
N GLN A 10 0.85 5.05 -19.15
CA GLN A 10 0.87 6.29 -19.91
C GLN A 10 0.21 6.15 -21.29
N TYR A 11 -0.15 4.92 -21.67
CA TYR A 11 -0.90 4.62 -22.89
C TYR A 11 -2.36 5.08 -22.75
N PRO A 12 -2.97 5.67 -23.78
CA PRO A 12 -4.37 6.08 -23.75
C PRO A 12 -5.30 4.87 -23.62
N LEU A 13 -5.97 4.75 -22.49
CA LEU A 13 -6.89 3.66 -22.20
C LEU A 13 -8.31 3.97 -22.73
N PRO A 14 -9.06 2.96 -23.16
CA PRO A 14 -10.46 3.13 -23.55
C PRO A 14 -11.29 3.61 -22.35
N MET A 15 -12.11 4.62 -22.58
CA MET A 15 -13.00 5.18 -21.57
C MET A 15 -14.39 4.54 -21.67
N PRO A 16 -15.13 4.44 -20.56
CA PRO A 16 -16.51 3.99 -20.56
C PRO A 16 -17.41 4.96 -21.32
N GLU A 17 -18.50 4.46 -21.90
CA GLU A 17 -19.48 5.29 -22.63
C GLU A 17 -20.13 6.37 -21.72
N ASP A 18 -20.43 6.00 -20.46
CA ASP A 18 -20.92 6.94 -19.42
C ASP A 18 -19.91 6.99 -18.26
N PRO A 19 -18.94 7.92 -18.30
CA PRO A 19 -17.88 7.99 -17.30
C PRO A 19 -18.33 8.53 -15.94
N LYS A 20 -19.53 9.09 -15.80
CA LYS A 20 -20.06 9.68 -14.56
C LYS A 20 -19.08 10.58 -13.82
N GLY A 21 -18.26 11.33 -14.57
CA GLY A 21 -17.23 12.21 -14.02
C GLY A 21 -15.88 11.56 -13.75
N TYR A 22 -15.66 10.32 -14.16
CA TYR A 22 -14.35 9.71 -14.17
C TYR A 22 -13.44 10.35 -15.21
N THR A 23 -12.25 10.74 -14.80
CA THR A 23 -11.29 11.48 -15.65
C THR A 23 -10.09 10.63 -16.07
N GLY A 24 -10.09 9.36 -15.71
CA GLY A 24 -8.95 8.46 -15.94
C GLY A 24 -8.08 8.27 -14.69
N SER A 25 -7.28 7.24 -14.70
CA SER A 25 -6.23 6.94 -13.74
C SER A 25 -4.96 6.60 -14.48
N PHE A 26 -3.82 6.85 -13.86
CA PHE A 26 -2.50 6.45 -14.40
C PHE A 26 -1.89 5.30 -13.62
N GLY A 27 -2.31 5.09 -12.38
CA GLY A 27 -1.81 4.08 -11.49
C GLY A 27 -2.80 2.96 -11.26
N PHE A 28 -2.43 1.74 -11.60
CA PHE A 28 -3.24 0.54 -11.45
C PHE A 28 -2.52 -0.51 -10.62
N GLN A 29 -3.25 -1.51 -10.18
CA GLN A 29 -2.74 -2.71 -9.51
C GLN A 29 -2.96 -3.93 -10.38
N THR A 30 -2.07 -4.91 -10.27
CA THR A 30 -2.21 -6.21 -10.92
C THR A 30 -1.72 -7.33 -10.01
N LYS A 31 -2.18 -8.56 -10.29
CA LYS A 31 -1.68 -9.79 -9.67
C LYS A 31 -1.15 -10.80 -10.68
N ASP A 32 -1.06 -10.40 -11.94
CA ASP A 32 -0.67 -11.29 -13.03
C ASP A 32 0.85 -11.37 -13.25
N PHE A 33 1.62 -10.63 -12.46
CA PHE A 33 3.07 -10.72 -12.38
C PHE A 33 3.51 -11.39 -11.06
N ASP A 34 4.70 -11.06 -10.58
CA ASP A 34 5.34 -11.75 -9.45
C ASP A 34 4.72 -11.42 -8.07
N CYS A 35 3.81 -10.46 -7.99
CA CYS A 35 3.23 -9.96 -6.74
C CYS A 35 4.30 -9.54 -5.71
N ALA A 36 5.38 -8.94 -6.20
CA ALA A 36 6.57 -8.57 -5.43
C ALA A 36 6.63 -7.08 -5.06
N LEU A 37 5.53 -6.35 -5.21
CA LEU A 37 5.45 -4.89 -5.09
C LEU A 37 6.34 -4.17 -6.12
N ALA A 38 6.51 -4.79 -7.28
CA ALA A 38 7.21 -4.24 -8.42
C ALA A 38 6.39 -3.11 -9.09
N ILE A 39 7.07 -2.27 -9.84
CA ILE A 39 6.42 -1.21 -10.64
C ILE A 39 6.66 -1.53 -12.11
N TYR A 40 5.58 -1.74 -12.83
CA TYR A 40 5.57 -1.91 -14.29
C TYR A 40 5.10 -0.61 -14.92
N ILE A 41 5.63 -0.29 -16.08
CA ILE A 41 5.31 0.93 -16.82
C ILE A 41 4.88 0.53 -18.22
N ILE A 42 3.71 1.01 -18.63
CA ILE A 42 3.25 0.97 -20.02
C ILE A 42 3.43 2.37 -20.57
N ASP A 43 4.37 2.54 -21.47
CA ASP A 43 4.66 3.85 -22.04
C ASP A 43 3.59 4.31 -23.06
N LYS A 44 3.78 5.50 -23.63
CA LYS A 44 2.83 6.09 -24.59
C LYS A 44 2.72 5.31 -25.88
N ASP A 45 3.75 4.53 -26.24
CA ASP A 45 3.83 3.70 -27.44
C ASP A 45 3.34 2.26 -27.16
N GLY A 46 2.91 1.96 -25.93
CA GLY A 46 2.42 0.67 -25.48
C GLY A 46 3.54 -0.34 -25.20
N GLN A 47 4.78 0.11 -24.95
CA GLN A 47 5.86 -0.78 -24.53
C GLN A 47 5.80 -1.04 -23.03
N LEU A 48 6.05 -2.28 -22.65
CA LEU A 48 6.03 -2.72 -21.25
C LEU A 48 7.45 -2.74 -20.68
N PHE A 49 7.61 -2.04 -19.56
CA PHE A 49 8.87 -1.96 -18.82
C PHE A 49 8.67 -2.38 -17.37
N LEU A 50 9.73 -2.93 -16.78
CA LEU A 50 9.85 -3.13 -15.34
C LEU A 50 10.81 -2.07 -14.78
N GLU A 51 10.39 -1.36 -13.73
CA GLU A 51 11.26 -0.47 -13.00
C GLU A 51 12.18 -1.28 -12.08
N GLN A 52 13.47 -1.28 -12.40
CA GLN A 52 14.52 -1.88 -11.59
C GLN A 52 15.15 -0.84 -10.67
N ARG A 53 15.48 -1.25 -9.44
CA ARG A 53 16.08 -0.39 -8.42
C ARG A 53 17.30 -1.05 -7.80
N GLU A 54 18.40 -0.35 -7.81
CA GLU A 54 19.57 -0.70 -7.03
C GLU A 54 19.45 -0.08 -5.64
N LEU A 55 19.53 -0.90 -4.63
CA LEU A 55 19.37 -0.51 -3.23
C LEU A 55 20.68 -0.65 -2.48
N GLU A 56 21.06 0.39 -1.75
CA GLU A 56 22.15 0.32 -0.76
C GLU A 56 21.60 0.46 0.65
N TRP A 57 22.21 -0.26 1.58
CA TRP A 57 21.83 -0.14 2.97
C TRP A 57 22.48 1.10 3.60
N ALA A 58 21.68 2.09 3.92
CA ALA A 58 22.08 3.26 4.69
C ALA A 58 21.96 2.97 6.19
N GLN A 59 23.04 3.21 6.93
CA GLN A 59 23.02 3.04 8.38
C GLN A 59 22.15 4.12 9.04
N GLY A 60 21.38 3.72 10.03
CA GLY A 60 20.61 4.65 10.84
C GLY A 60 21.48 5.55 11.71
N ASN A 61 20.89 6.59 12.26
CA ASN A 61 21.57 7.49 13.19
C ASN A 61 21.60 6.87 14.60
N PRO A 62 22.78 6.46 15.13
CA PRO A 62 22.88 5.88 16.47
C PRO A 62 22.35 6.78 17.58
N SER A 63 22.41 8.10 17.36
CA SER A 63 21.92 9.12 18.29
C SER A 63 20.45 9.49 18.08
N GLY A 64 19.74 8.79 17.18
CA GLY A 64 18.34 9.05 16.89
C GLY A 64 17.44 8.89 18.13
N LYS A 65 16.35 9.63 18.17
CA LYS A 65 15.40 9.65 19.30
C LYS A 65 14.49 8.43 19.35
N ASN A 66 14.21 7.81 18.21
CA ASN A 66 13.30 6.67 18.10
C ASN A 66 13.96 5.48 17.38
N PHE A 67 13.30 4.34 17.42
CA PHE A 67 13.79 3.10 16.80
C PHE A 67 13.99 3.26 15.28
N LEU A 68 13.08 3.93 14.59
CA LEU A 68 13.13 4.12 13.13
C LEU A 68 14.33 4.97 12.71
N GLU A 69 14.70 5.98 13.50
CA GLU A 69 15.87 6.81 13.23
C GLU A 69 17.18 6.03 13.45
N LYS A 70 17.19 5.09 14.40
CA LYS A 70 18.36 4.24 14.72
C LYS A 70 18.50 3.07 13.76
N SER A 71 17.38 2.59 13.20
CA SER A 71 17.38 1.51 12.22
C SER A 71 17.97 2.00 10.91
N GLY A 72 18.77 1.19 10.25
CA GLY A 72 19.14 1.43 8.87
C GLY A 72 17.93 1.29 7.94
N TYR A 73 18.05 1.81 6.76
CA TYR A 73 17.03 1.71 5.73
C TYR A 73 17.66 1.48 4.35
N ALA A 74 16.91 0.82 3.47
CA ALA A 74 17.31 0.66 2.09
C ALA A 74 17.11 1.99 1.34
N LYS A 75 18.19 2.53 0.78
CA LYS A 75 18.17 3.76 -0.04
C LYS A 75 18.33 3.36 -1.49
N THR A 76 17.45 3.86 -2.34
CA THR A 76 17.59 3.72 -3.80
C THR A 76 18.76 4.56 -4.28
N VAL A 77 19.72 3.92 -4.93
CA VAL A 77 20.92 4.56 -5.50
C VAL A 77 20.71 4.83 -6.98
N LYS A 78 20.10 3.87 -7.67
CA LYS A 78 19.86 3.95 -9.11
C LYS A 78 18.52 3.32 -9.45
N THR A 79 17.85 3.92 -10.42
CA THR A 79 16.61 3.39 -11.01
C THR A 79 16.79 3.35 -12.52
N TRP A 80 16.36 2.26 -13.18
CA TRP A 80 16.34 2.15 -14.64
C TRP A 80 15.13 1.34 -15.08
N LEU A 81 14.79 1.44 -16.35
CA LEU A 81 13.71 0.70 -16.95
C LEU A 81 14.29 -0.48 -17.74
N GLU A 82 13.79 -1.67 -17.47
CA GLU A 82 14.09 -2.88 -18.21
C GLU A 82 12.92 -3.20 -19.15
N HIS A 83 13.17 -3.26 -20.45
CA HIS A 83 12.16 -3.61 -21.42
C HIS A 83 11.81 -5.10 -21.31
N LEU A 84 10.54 -5.41 -21.17
CA LEU A 84 10.04 -6.78 -21.08
C LEU A 84 9.56 -7.24 -22.46
N ASN A 85 10.16 -8.32 -22.98
CA ASN A 85 9.78 -8.92 -24.26
C ASN A 85 8.78 -10.08 -24.07
N ASN A 86 7.86 -9.94 -23.12
CA ASN A 86 6.92 -10.99 -22.77
C ASN A 86 5.68 -10.97 -23.69
N THR A 87 5.17 -12.15 -24.01
CA THR A 87 3.84 -12.32 -24.61
C THR A 87 2.93 -12.85 -23.51
N CYS A 88 2.02 -12.00 -23.03
CA CYS A 88 1.14 -12.30 -21.90
C CYS A 88 -0.16 -11.50 -21.98
N THR A 89 -1.15 -11.97 -21.24
CA THR A 89 -2.38 -11.22 -20.96
C THR A 89 -2.31 -10.75 -19.52
N VAL A 90 -2.59 -9.48 -19.28
CA VAL A 90 -2.50 -8.85 -17.96
C VAL A 90 -3.81 -8.17 -17.64
N GLU A 91 -4.41 -8.55 -16.53
CA GLU A 91 -5.53 -7.83 -15.94
C GLU A 91 -5.00 -6.82 -14.93
N PHE A 92 -5.41 -5.57 -15.06
CA PHE A 92 -5.08 -4.54 -14.10
C PHE A 92 -6.30 -3.69 -13.76
N TYR A 93 -6.33 -3.24 -12.51
CA TYR A 93 -7.51 -2.62 -11.94
C TYR A 93 -7.13 -1.42 -11.07
N ASP A 94 -8.08 -0.50 -10.94
CA ASP A 94 -8.00 0.61 -9.98
C ASP A 94 -9.32 0.75 -9.22
N TYR A 95 -9.20 1.09 -7.96
CA TYR A 95 -10.30 1.56 -7.14
C TYR A 95 -10.10 3.04 -6.83
N SER A 96 -10.64 3.88 -7.67
CA SER A 96 -10.51 5.33 -7.52
C SER A 96 -11.64 5.88 -6.64
N HIS A 97 -11.26 6.53 -5.55
CA HIS A 97 -12.18 7.27 -4.70
C HIS A 97 -11.72 8.71 -4.57
N SER A 98 -12.60 9.62 -4.93
CA SER A 98 -12.34 11.05 -4.85
C SER A 98 -13.40 11.75 -4.01
N ASN A 99 -12.97 12.72 -3.20
CA ASN A 99 -13.88 13.59 -2.49
C ASN A 99 -14.53 14.63 -3.40
N ASN A 100 -13.99 14.83 -4.60
CA ASN A 100 -14.46 15.81 -5.56
C ASN A 100 -15.53 15.28 -6.52
N THR A 101 -15.74 13.95 -6.55
CA THR A 101 -16.76 13.29 -7.37
C THR A 101 -17.86 12.72 -6.49
N ASP A 102 -19.03 12.51 -7.05
CA ASP A 102 -20.16 11.90 -6.34
C ASP A 102 -20.16 10.38 -6.39
N TYR A 103 -19.14 9.80 -7.04
CA TYR A 103 -18.99 8.37 -7.23
C TYR A 103 -17.60 7.91 -6.84
N ASP A 104 -17.52 6.68 -6.35
CA ASP A 104 -16.32 5.87 -6.28
C ASP A 104 -16.34 4.91 -7.47
N TYR A 105 -15.15 4.65 -8.07
CA TYR A 105 -15.07 3.89 -9.32
C TYR A 105 -14.25 2.64 -9.10
N TRP A 106 -14.77 1.52 -9.63
CA TRP A 106 -14.03 0.28 -9.80
C TRP A 106 -13.83 0.05 -11.29
N ILE A 107 -12.59 -0.12 -11.71
CA ILE A 107 -12.23 -0.18 -13.11
C ILE A 107 -11.29 -1.34 -13.32
N VAL A 108 -11.56 -2.15 -14.35
CA VAL A 108 -10.73 -3.30 -14.73
C VAL A 108 -10.47 -3.25 -16.22
N TYR A 109 -9.20 -3.35 -16.57
CA TYR A 109 -8.74 -3.48 -17.93
C TYR A 109 -8.10 -4.84 -18.14
N ASN A 110 -8.23 -5.36 -19.36
CA ASN A 110 -7.50 -6.54 -19.82
C ASN A 110 -6.63 -6.13 -21.01
N ALA A 111 -5.32 -6.34 -20.90
CA ALA A 111 -4.33 -5.97 -21.90
C ALA A 111 -3.60 -7.21 -22.41
N ILE A 112 -3.40 -7.28 -23.73
CA ILE A 112 -2.65 -8.33 -24.40
C ILE A 112 -1.34 -7.74 -24.90
N PHE A 113 -0.23 -8.28 -24.42
CA PHE A 113 1.11 -7.91 -24.87
C PHE A 113 1.67 -9.00 -25.78
N ILE A 114 2.31 -8.63 -26.87
CA ILE A 114 3.04 -9.49 -27.79
C ILE A 114 4.47 -8.95 -27.89
N ASN A 115 5.44 -9.75 -27.45
CA ASN A 115 6.86 -9.35 -27.38
C ASN A 115 7.05 -8.01 -26.65
N GLY A 116 6.35 -7.84 -25.52
CA GLY A 116 6.44 -6.63 -24.68
C GLY A 116 5.71 -5.41 -25.23
N LYS A 117 5.04 -5.52 -26.38
CA LYS A 117 4.26 -4.43 -26.96
C LYS A 117 2.76 -4.71 -26.79
N LEU A 118 2.02 -3.70 -26.36
CA LEU A 118 0.57 -3.72 -26.24
C LEU A 118 -0.05 -3.92 -27.63
N SER A 119 -0.74 -5.04 -27.79
CA SER A 119 -1.47 -5.39 -29.01
C SER A 119 -2.93 -4.96 -28.91
N GLU A 120 -3.52 -5.15 -27.76
CA GLU A 120 -4.92 -4.86 -27.49
C GLU A 120 -5.10 -4.48 -26.02
N VAL A 121 -5.99 -3.52 -25.73
CA VAL A 121 -6.47 -3.23 -24.38
C VAL A 121 -7.98 -3.03 -24.42
N LYS A 122 -8.67 -3.68 -23.49
CA LYS A 122 -10.13 -3.61 -23.33
C LYS A 122 -10.51 -3.19 -21.93
N LEU A 123 -11.49 -2.30 -21.82
CA LEU A 123 -12.19 -2.06 -20.57
C LEU A 123 -13.14 -3.24 -20.32
N THR A 124 -12.87 -4.01 -19.27
CA THR A 124 -13.67 -5.21 -18.93
C THR A 124 -14.79 -4.86 -17.96
N THR A 125 -14.49 -4.04 -16.96
CA THR A 125 -15.45 -3.67 -15.93
C THR A 125 -15.34 -2.18 -15.62
N PHE A 126 -16.47 -1.51 -15.54
CA PHE A 126 -16.57 -0.15 -15.01
C PHE A 126 -17.81 -0.05 -14.13
N GLU A 127 -17.59 0.19 -12.84
CA GLU A 127 -18.65 0.38 -11.86
C GLU A 127 -18.49 1.73 -11.18
N ALA A 128 -19.55 2.51 -11.17
CA ALA A 128 -19.61 3.79 -10.47
C ALA A 128 -20.63 3.71 -9.34
N THR A 129 -20.15 3.68 -8.11
CA THR A 129 -20.98 3.58 -6.90
C THR A 129 -21.11 4.93 -6.23
N ALA A 130 -22.35 5.36 -5.92
CA ALA A 130 -22.59 6.62 -5.23
C ALA A 130 -21.88 6.63 -3.85
N ASN A 131 -21.11 7.68 -3.59
CA ASN A 131 -20.21 7.75 -2.41
C ASN A 131 -20.75 8.62 -1.27
N SER A 132 -22.00 9.05 -1.33
CA SER A 132 -22.61 9.94 -0.32
C SER A 132 -22.57 9.37 1.09
N GLU A 133 -22.79 8.06 1.27
CA GLU A 133 -22.72 7.41 2.58
C GLU A 133 -21.27 7.30 3.09
N ARG A 134 -20.32 6.98 2.21
CA ARG A 134 -18.90 6.97 2.55
C ARG A 134 -18.44 8.35 3.01
N LYS A 135 -18.76 9.39 2.25
CA LYS A 135 -18.43 10.78 2.61
C LYS A 135 -18.98 11.18 3.98
N LYS A 136 -20.25 10.79 4.28
CA LYS A 136 -20.82 11.04 5.62
C LYS A 136 -20.03 10.35 6.72
N LYS A 137 -19.70 9.07 6.55
CA LYS A 137 -18.90 8.31 7.52
C LYS A 137 -17.51 8.90 7.71
N ASP A 138 -16.86 9.34 6.63
CA ASP A 138 -15.55 9.98 6.68
C ASP A 138 -15.59 11.31 7.46
N ILE A 139 -16.61 12.13 7.20
CA ILE A 139 -16.82 13.39 7.95
C ILE A 139 -17.06 13.10 9.44
N GLU A 140 -17.89 12.12 9.77
CA GLU A 140 -18.13 11.71 11.15
C GLU A 140 -16.85 11.21 11.83
N PHE A 141 -16.08 10.38 11.14
CA PHE A 141 -14.80 9.88 11.63
C PHE A 141 -13.80 11.01 11.88
N HIS A 142 -13.62 11.93 10.93
CA HIS A 142 -12.76 13.10 11.11
C HIS A 142 -13.23 14.01 12.26
N ASN A 143 -14.53 14.20 12.41
CA ASN A 143 -15.09 14.94 13.54
C ASN A 143 -14.80 14.26 14.89
N LYS A 144 -14.89 12.92 14.95
CA LYS A 144 -14.51 12.14 16.15
C LYS A 144 -13.02 12.29 16.45
N LEU A 145 -12.16 12.18 15.43
CA LEU A 145 -10.71 12.37 15.59
C LEU A 145 -10.37 13.78 16.09
N ARG A 146 -11.02 14.80 15.53
CA ARG A 146 -10.81 16.19 15.98
C ARG A 146 -11.20 16.37 17.45
N LYS A 147 -12.41 15.90 17.83
CA LYS A 147 -12.87 15.94 19.24
C LYS A 147 -11.91 15.19 20.15
N TRP A 148 -11.42 14.03 19.74
CA TRP A 148 -10.42 13.27 20.49
C TRP A 148 -9.10 14.03 20.62
N SER A 149 -8.60 14.64 19.54
CA SER A 149 -7.40 15.48 19.56
C SER A 149 -7.53 16.68 20.48
N GLU A 150 -8.69 17.35 20.47
CA GLU A 150 -8.99 18.45 21.39
C GLU A 150 -9.05 17.97 22.84
N PHE A 151 -9.72 16.84 23.10
CA PHE A 151 -9.82 16.23 24.42
C PHE A 151 -8.43 15.86 24.99
N THR A 152 -7.55 15.28 24.18
CA THR A 152 -6.18 14.90 24.60
C THR A 152 -5.31 16.10 25.01
N LYS A 153 -5.66 17.31 24.54
CA LYS A 153 -5.00 18.56 24.94
C LYS A 153 -5.52 19.09 26.27
N THR A 154 -6.64 18.58 26.77
CA THR A 154 -7.23 19.09 28.02
C THR A 154 -6.41 18.72 29.26
N ARG A 155 -6.51 19.51 30.31
CA ARG A 155 -5.91 19.22 31.62
C ARG A 155 -6.41 17.86 32.16
N ARG A 156 -7.71 17.55 31.97
CA ARG A 156 -8.31 16.26 32.44
C ARG A 156 -7.60 15.05 31.83
N TYR A 157 -7.36 15.05 30.51
CA TYR A 157 -6.61 13.97 29.88
C TYR A 157 -5.17 13.89 30.42
N LYS A 158 -4.49 15.04 30.48
CA LYS A 158 -3.09 15.13 30.89
C LYS A 158 -2.86 14.62 32.32
N TYR A 159 -3.73 14.96 33.25
CA TYR A 159 -3.52 14.64 34.67
C TYR A 159 -4.22 13.38 35.17
N LEU A 160 -5.30 12.95 34.53
CA LEU A 160 -6.09 11.78 34.95
C LEU A 160 -5.86 10.57 34.04
N LEU A 161 -6.07 10.73 32.75
CA LEU A 161 -6.05 9.60 31.83
C LEU A 161 -4.66 9.28 31.26
N SER A 162 -3.80 10.28 31.03
CA SER A 162 -2.46 10.04 30.48
C SER A 162 -1.57 9.21 31.42
N PRO A 163 -1.54 9.45 32.75
CA PRO A 163 -0.81 8.59 33.66
C PRO A 163 -1.34 7.16 33.70
N TYR A 164 -2.69 6.99 33.71
CA TYR A 164 -3.32 5.68 33.65
C TYR A 164 -2.94 4.91 32.38
N ASN A 165 -3.05 5.56 31.22
CA ASN A 165 -2.68 4.96 29.94
C ASN A 165 -1.18 4.59 29.86
N LYS A 166 -0.31 5.40 30.46
CA LYS A 166 1.13 5.08 30.57
C LYS A 166 1.37 3.85 31.43
N CYS A 167 0.66 3.76 32.57
CA CYS A 167 0.75 2.59 33.45
C CYS A 167 0.23 1.34 32.75
N LEU A 168 -0.93 1.42 32.09
CA LEU A 168 -1.50 0.31 31.33
C LEU A 168 -0.56 -0.14 30.21
N LYS A 169 0.01 0.80 29.44
CA LYS A 169 0.99 0.49 28.41
C LYS A 169 2.20 -0.23 29.00
N PHE A 170 2.75 0.26 30.12
CA PHE A 170 3.88 -0.39 30.78
C PHE A 170 3.57 -1.84 31.17
N VAL A 171 2.37 -2.08 31.72
CA VAL A 171 1.94 -3.45 32.06
C VAL A 171 1.81 -4.31 30.82
N CYS A 172 1.17 -3.82 29.77
CA CYS A 172 1.03 -4.54 28.50
C CYS A 172 2.40 -4.86 27.88
N ASP A 173 3.34 -3.92 27.89
CA ASP A 173 4.70 -4.12 27.37
C ASP A 173 5.46 -5.20 28.18
N LYS A 174 5.28 -5.25 29.51
CA LYS A 174 5.87 -6.29 30.36
C LYS A 174 5.29 -7.67 30.08
N VAL A 175 3.96 -7.75 29.95
CA VAL A 175 3.27 -9.00 29.61
C VAL A 175 3.70 -9.50 28.23
N TYR A 176 3.72 -8.62 27.23
CA TYR A 176 4.18 -8.95 25.88
C TYR A 176 5.61 -9.50 25.89
N ASN A 177 6.54 -8.78 26.55
CA ASN A 177 7.95 -9.20 26.63
C ASN A 177 8.12 -10.54 27.35
N PHE A 178 7.30 -10.81 28.38
CA PHE A 178 7.29 -12.11 29.04
C PHE A 178 6.89 -13.23 28.08
N PHE A 179 5.77 -13.09 27.36
CA PHE A 179 5.32 -14.09 26.40
C PHE A 179 6.28 -14.26 25.23
N TYR A 180 6.85 -13.17 24.74
CA TYR A 180 7.87 -13.22 23.68
C TYR A 180 9.13 -13.99 24.12
N SER A 181 9.60 -13.73 25.35
CA SER A 181 10.75 -14.45 25.92
C SER A 181 10.44 -15.93 26.13
N ALA A 182 9.25 -16.26 26.66
CA ALA A 182 8.81 -17.64 26.82
C ALA A 182 8.74 -18.38 25.48
N SER A 183 8.10 -17.76 24.46
CA SER A 183 8.00 -18.30 23.10
C SER A 183 9.38 -18.55 22.48
N SER A 184 10.33 -17.62 22.67
CA SER A 184 11.69 -17.77 22.13
C SER A 184 12.45 -18.91 22.80
N ARG A 185 12.20 -19.19 24.09
CA ARG A 185 12.78 -20.34 24.79
C ARG A 185 12.21 -21.66 24.29
N VAL A 186 10.89 -21.74 24.12
CA VAL A 186 10.21 -22.92 23.55
C VAL A 186 10.75 -23.22 22.17
N ARG A 187 10.91 -22.22 21.30
CA ARG A 187 11.46 -22.39 19.96
C ARG A 187 12.91 -22.92 19.98
N ARG A 188 13.74 -22.46 20.91
CA ARG A 188 15.12 -22.98 21.07
C ARG A 188 15.11 -24.45 21.47
N VAL A 189 14.25 -24.85 22.42
CA VAL A 189 14.11 -26.25 22.84
C VAL A 189 13.61 -27.11 21.67
N HIS A 190 12.60 -26.65 20.94
CA HIS A 190 12.09 -27.36 19.77
C HIS A 190 13.19 -27.55 18.71
N ASN A 191 13.93 -26.50 18.39
CA ASN A 191 15.03 -26.60 17.41
C ASN A 191 16.16 -27.54 17.89
N PHE A 192 16.45 -27.57 19.19
CA PHE A 192 17.42 -28.50 19.75
C PHE A 192 16.99 -29.97 19.65
N LEU A 193 15.67 -30.24 19.83
CA LEU A 193 15.12 -31.58 19.72
C LEU A 193 14.95 -32.06 18.27
N SER A 194 14.82 -31.14 17.32
CA SER A 194 14.66 -31.45 15.88
C SER A 194 15.97 -31.70 15.12
N ILE A 195 17.12 -31.53 15.79
CA ILE A 195 18.47 -31.81 15.21
C ILE A 195 18.94 -33.25 15.52
N LYS A 196 18.13 -34.06 16.15
CA LYS A 196 18.35 -35.50 16.29
C LYS A 196 17.50 -36.27 15.26
#